data_2912c6a34e952f6151ba11f8691b90ab
#
_entry.id   2912c6a34e952f6151ba11f8691b90ab
#
_cell.length_a   1.000
_cell.length_b   1.000
_cell.length_c   1.000
_cell.angle_alpha   90.00
_cell.angle_beta   90.00
_cell.angle_gamma   90.00
#
_symmetry.space_group_name_H-M   'P 1'
#
loop_
_entity.id
_entity.type
_entity.pdbx_description
1 polymer ?
#
loop_
_entity_poly.entity_id
_entity_poly.type
_entity_poly.pdbx_seq_one_letter_code
_entity_poly.pdbx_strand_id
1 'polypeptide(L)'
;MKLSRNLFFYDIIGLKDNFETKVNILFFHFSLLIISLKKKGEKDYTQQIFDDLFLNLENHIRELGYGDVAVNKKMKLLTKIFYDILLKIDISEKNNFAVNKKVIIKYFESGIMEKDAKIQEICKYFEEFYNYCFALNQKNMIHELKNYNYGSS
;
A
#
# COMPACT_ATOMS: atom_id res chain seq x y z
N MET A 1 5.73 4.15 -9.15
CA MET A 1 4.90 2.96 -8.91
C MET A 1 5.63 1.61 -9.04
N LYS A 2 6.94 1.56 -8.73
CA LYS A 2 7.68 0.28 -8.75
C LYS A 2 7.16 -0.71 -7.71
N LEU A 3 6.74 -0.26 -6.53
CA LEU A 3 6.26 -1.12 -5.43
C LEU A 3 5.03 -1.95 -5.80
N SER A 4 4.08 -1.40 -6.54
CA SER A 4 2.89 -2.14 -6.98
C SER A 4 3.15 -3.11 -8.13
N ARG A 5 4.34 -3.06 -8.73
CA ARG A 5 4.79 -3.96 -9.80
C ARG A 5 5.80 -5.00 -9.31
N ASN A 6 5.95 -5.15 -8.00
CA ASN A 6 6.86 -6.15 -7.44
C ASN A 6 6.38 -7.55 -7.83
N LEU A 7 7.26 -8.34 -8.46
CA LEU A 7 7.00 -9.69 -8.93
C LEU A 7 6.54 -10.64 -7.81
N PHE A 8 6.90 -10.36 -6.56
CA PHE A 8 6.41 -11.11 -5.42
C PHE A 8 4.89 -11.27 -5.41
N PHE A 9 4.14 -10.20 -5.68
CA PHE A 9 2.68 -10.25 -5.66
C PHE A 9 2.08 -11.05 -6.81
N TYR A 10 2.71 -11.06 -7.97
CA TYR A 10 2.19 -11.71 -9.17
C TYR A 10 2.72 -13.13 -9.36
N ASP A 11 4.02 -13.32 -9.22
CA ASP A 11 4.67 -14.60 -9.50
C ASP A 11 4.63 -15.55 -8.29
N ILE A 12 4.79 -15.04 -7.06
CA ILE A 12 4.81 -15.86 -5.83
C ILE A 12 3.42 -15.99 -5.23
N ILE A 13 2.75 -14.86 -4.99
CA ILE A 13 1.41 -14.86 -4.41
C ILE A 13 0.35 -15.26 -5.45
N GLY A 14 0.54 -14.89 -6.72
CA GLY A 14 -0.38 -15.20 -7.81
C GLY A 14 -1.58 -14.27 -7.90
N LEU A 15 -1.42 -13.00 -7.50
CA LEU A 15 -2.48 -12.00 -7.66
C LEU A 15 -2.71 -11.67 -9.13
N LYS A 16 -3.94 -11.32 -9.47
CA LYS A 16 -4.29 -10.87 -10.84
C LYS A 16 -3.61 -9.54 -11.15
N ASP A 17 -2.98 -9.46 -12.31
CA ASP A 17 -2.38 -8.21 -12.81
C ASP A 17 -3.46 -7.31 -13.45
N ASN A 18 -4.20 -6.61 -12.60
CA ASN A 18 -5.22 -5.64 -13.00
C ASN A 18 -5.07 -4.33 -12.23
N PHE A 19 -5.83 -3.31 -12.63
CA PHE A 19 -5.79 -1.99 -12.02
C PHE A 19 -6.14 -2.02 -10.53
N GLU A 20 -7.19 -2.73 -10.15
CA GLU A 20 -7.67 -2.82 -8.77
C GLU A 20 -6.60 -3.42 -7.85
N THR A 21 -5.99 -4.53 -8.24
CA THR A 21 -4.89 -5.16 -7.49
C THR A 21 -3.71 -4.22 -7.32
N LYS A 22 -3.29 -3.53 -8.40
CA LYS A 22 -2.19 -2.57 -8.35
C LYS A 22 -2.47 -1.42 -7.39
N VAL A 23 -3.67 -0.88 -7.42
CA VAL A 23 -4.08 0.20 -6.52
C VAL A 23 -4.14 -0.28 -5.08
N ASN A 24 -4.68 -1.46 -4.82
CA ASN A 24 -4.72 -2.02 -3.47
C ASN A 24 -3.30 -2.21 -2.91
N ILE A 25 -2.40 -2.83 -3.67
CA ILE A 25 -0.98 -2.98 -3.27
C ILE A 25 -0.36 -1.61 -2.97
N LEU A 26 -0.60 -0.62 -3.83
CA LEU A 26 -0.11 0.74 -3.64
C LEU A 26 -0.66 1.36 -2.35
N PHE A 27 -1.94 1.21 -2.07
CA PHE A 27 -2.58 1.73 -0.86
C PHE A 27 -2.04 1.09 0.42
N PHE A 28 -1.76 -0.21 0.40
CA PHE A 28 -1.10 -0.87 1.53
C PHE A 28 0.29 -0.27 1.79
N HIS A 29 1.11 -0.10 0.77
CA HIS A 29 2.44 0.51 0.91
C HIS A 29 2.39 1.94 1.45
N PHE A 30 1.51 2.79 0.88
CA PHE A 30 1.38 4.17 1.33
C PHE A 30 0.77 4.30 2.72
N SER A 31 -0.16 3.44 3.09
CA SER A 31 -0.71 3.39 4.45
C SER A 31 0.38 3.09 5.48
N LEU A 32 1.23 2.11 5.22
CA LEU A 32 2.34 1.74 6.11
C LEU A 32 3.40 2.84 6.19
N LEU A 33 3.71 3.48 5.06
CA LEU A 33 4.59 4.63 5.01
C LEU A 33 4.05 5.79 5.87
N ILE A 34 2.78 6.14 5.72
CA ILE A 34 2.12 7.19 6.50
C ILE A 34 2.12 6.86 7.99
N ILE A 35 1.81 5.62 8.37
CA ILE A 35 1.83 5.19 9.76
C ILE A 35 3.24 5.33 10.35
N SER A 36 4.26 4.89 9.63
CA SER A 36 5.65 4.99 10.07
C SER A 36 6.09 6.44 10.28
N LEU A 37 5.72 7.34 9.35
CA LEU A 37 6.02 8.77 9.43
C LEU A 37 5.28 9.45 10.60
N LYS A 38 4.01 9.13 10.80
CA LYS A 38 3.23 9.66 11.92
C LYS A 38 3.82 9.25 13.27
N LYS A 39 4.26 8.01 13.41
CA LYS A 39 4.95 7.53 14.63
C LYS A 39 6.29 8.23 14.87
N LYS A 40 6.94 8.74 13.82
CA LYS A 40 8.15 9.58 13.91
C LYS A 40 7.86 11.06 14.16
N GLY A 41 6.59 11.49 14.19
CA GLY A 41 6.19 12.88 14.40
C GLY A 41 6.20 13.77 13.14
N GLU A 42 6.28 13.18 11.94
CA GLU A 42 6.45 13.89 10.66
C GLU A 42 5.11 14.14 9.94
N LYS A 43 4.24 14.93 10.55
CA LYS A 43 2.85 15.13 10.08
C LYS A 43 2.74 15.89 8.76
N ASP A 44 3.55 16.93 8.56
CA ASP A 44 3.46 17.78 7.35
C ASP A 44 3.84 17.00 6.10
N TYR A 45 4.86 16.14 6.22
CA TYR A 45 5.30 15.29 5.13
C TYR A 45 4.28 14.21 4.75
N THR A 46 3.50 13.73 5.72
CA THR A 46 2.42 12.75 5.44
C THR A 46 1.30 13.33 4.58
N GLN A 47 0.94 14.60 4.78
CA GLN A 47 -0.08 15.25 3.97
C GLN A 47 0.38 15.42 2.52
N GLN A 48 1.61 15.85 2.31
CA GLN A 48 2.18 15.99 0.97
C GLN A 48 2.19 14.67 0.21
N ILE A 49 2.62 13.57 0.85
CA ILE A 49 2.62 12.22 0.25
C ILE A 49 1.20 11.81 -0.16
N PHE A 50 0.21 12.08 0.70
CA PHE A 50 -1.19 11.79 0.40
C PHE A 50 -1.67 12.56 -0.83
N ASP A 51 -1.44 13.86 -0.86
CA ASP A 51 -1.89 14.74 -1.95
C ASP A 51 -1.24 14.33 -3.28
N ASP A 52 0.04 14.05 -3.29
CA ASP A 52 0.79 13.59 -4.47
C ASP A 52 0.27 12.23 -4.97
N LEU A 53 -0.02 11.29 -4.07
CA LEU A 53 -0.58 9.99 -4.43
C LEU A 53 -1.93 10.14 -5.14
N PHE A 54 -2.85 10.90 -4.55
CA PHE A 54 -4.20 11.04 -5.09
C PHE A 54 -4.25 11.87 -6.37
N LEU A 55 -3.41 12.89 -6.51
CA LEU A 55 -3.22 13.63 -7.76
C LEU A 55 -2.73 12.71 -8.89
N ASN A 56 -1.73 11.87 -8.62
CA ASN A 56 -1.22 10.92 -9.61
C ASN A 56 -2.26 9.87 -10.01
N LEU A 57 -3.06 9.37 -9.06
CA LEU A 57 -4.15 8.44 -9.36
C LEU A 57 -5.24 9.08 -10.21
N GLU A 58 -5.64 10.31 -9.89
CA GLU A 58 -6.63 11.05 -10.69
C GLU A 58 -6.14 11.27 -12.12
N ASN A 59 -4.90 11.73 -12.30
CA ASN A 59 -4.30 11.90 -13.62
C ASN A 59 -4.27 10.59 -14.41
N HIS A 60 -3.91 9.49 -13.77
CA HIS A 60 -3.89 8.19 -14.42
C HIS A 60 -5.29 7.73 -14.87
N ILE A 61 -6.32 7.95 -14.05
CA ILE A 61 -7.71 7.62 -14.41
C ILE A 61 -8.16 8.50 -15.58
N ARG A 62 -7.79 9.78 -15.63
CA ARG A 62 -8.09 10.68 -16.76
C ARG A 62 -7.39 10.22 -18.05
N GLU A 63 -6.14 9.79 -17.96
CA GLU A 63 -5.37 9.22 -19.09
C GLU A 63 -6.02 7.95 -19.67
N LEU A 64 -6.74 7.18 -18.85
CA LEU A 64 -7.54 6.04 -19.32
C LEU A 64 -8.80 6.42 -20.10
N GLY A 65 -9.09 7.71 -20.24
CA GLY A 65 -10.20 8.23 -21.06
C GLY A 65 -11.51 8.43 -20.31
N TYR A 66 -11.54 8.37 -18.98
CA TYR A 66 -12.75 8.63 -18.20
C TYR A 66 -13.07 10.14 -18.16
N GLY A 67 -14.36 10.49 -18.35
CA GLY A 67 -14.85 11.86 -18.20
C GLY A 67 -14.94 12.31 -16.73
N ASP A 68 -15.08 13.62 -16.50
CA ASP A 68 -15.02 14.23 -15.15
C ASP A 68 -15.95 13.59 -14.12
N VAL A 69 -17.19 13.28 -14.48
CA VAL A 69 -18.16 12.66 -13.57
C VAL A 69 -17.70 11.26 -13.14
N ALA A 70 -17.20 10.46 -14.09
CA ALA A 70 -16.70 9.12 -13.81
C ALA A 70 -15.40 9.16 -12.98
N VAL A 71 -14.50 10.11 -13.28
CA VAL A 71 -13.27 10.33 -12.49
C VAL A 71 -13.63 10.67 -11.05
N ASN A 72 -14.51 11.62 -10.81
CA ASN A 72 -14.93 12.01 -9.47
C ASN A 72 -15.54 10.85 -8.67
N LYS A 73 -16.38 10.04 -9.32
CA LYS A 73 -16.99 8.86 -8.70
C LYS A 73 -15.92 7.81 -8.31
N LYS A 74 -14.97 7.55 -9.23
CA LYS A 74 -13.86 6.63 -8.96
C LYS A 74 -12.96 7.14 -7.84
N MET A 75 -12.61 8.42 -7.84
CA MET A 75 -11.75 9.02 -6.80
C MET A 75 -12.41 8.97 -5.42
N LYS A 76 -13.72 9.19 -5.31
CA LYS A 76 -14.45 9.01 -4.05
C LYS A 76 -14.37 7.58 -3.53
N LEU A 77 -14.51 6.59 -4.42
CA LEU A 77 -14.40 5.18 -4.06
C LEU A 77 -12.98 4.83 -3.61
N LEU A 78 -11.97 5.26 -4.36
CA LEU A 78 -10.55 5.01 -4.03
C LEU A 78 -10.15 5.65 -2.71
N THR A 79 -10.59 6.88 -2.44
CA THR A 79 -10.38 7.54 -1.15
C THR A 79 -10.96 6.73 0.01
N LYS A 80 -12.16 6.19 -0.18
CA LYS A 80 -12.82 5.33 0.82
C LYS A 80 -12.04 4.05 1.10
N ILE A 81 -11.55 3.39 0.05
CA ILE A 81 -10.72 2.18 0.15
C ILE A 81 -9.40 2.50 0.88
N PHE A 82 -8.74 3.59 0.50
CA PHE A 82 -7.49 4.01 1.13
C PHE A 82 -7.65 4.24 2.64
N TYR A 83 -8.67 4.98 3.06
CA TYR A 83 -8.94 5.20 4.48
C TYR A 83 -9.35 3.94 5.22
N ASP A 84 -10.09 3.04 4.60
CA ASP A 84 -10.43 1.74 5.20
C ASP A 84 -9.15 0.92 5.48
N ILE A 85 -8.22 0.89 4.54
CA ILE A 85 -6.90 0.25 4.73
C ILE A 85 -6.09 0.97 5.82
N LEU A 86 -5.91 2.29 5.68
CA LEU A 86 -5.08 3.09 6.59
C LEU A 86 -5.52 2.97 8.06
N LEU A 87 -6.83 2.96 8.32
CA LEU A 87 -7.37 2.93 9.67
C LEU A 87 -7.39 1.52 10.29
N LYS A 88 -7.32 0.48 9.48
CA LYS A 88 -7.49 -0.91 9.94
C LYS A 88 -6.27 -1.80 9.83
N ILE A 89 -5.25 -1.37 9.08
CA ILE A 89 -4.09 -2.22 8.79
C ILE A 89 -3.21 -2.48 10.02
N ASP A 90 -3.09 -1.51 10.91
CA ASP A 90 -2.23 -1.57 12.10
C ASP A 90 -3.02 -2.09 13.30
N ILE A 91 -2.64 -3.26 13.79
CA ILE A 91 -3.15 -3.87 15.03
C ILE A 91 -2.04 -3.97 16.09
N SER A 92 -1.11 -3.01 16.10
CA SER A 92 0.02 -3.00 17.01
C SER A 92 -0.39 -3.07 18.48
N GLU A 93 0.27 -3.95 19.21
CA GLU A 93 0.26 -3.97 20.67
C GLU A 93 1.66 -3.65 21.20
N LYS A 94 1.79 -2.71 22.14
CA LYS A 94 3.01 -2.42 22.89
C LYS A 94 4.31 -2.32 22.03
N ASN A 95 4.34 -1.48 21.02
CA ASN A 95 5.50 -1.22 20.15
C ASN A 95 5.84 -2.31 19.10
N ASN A 96 5.15 -3.42 19.04
CA ASN A 96 5.31 -4.39 17.96
C ASN A 96 4.27 -4.12 16.88
N PHE A 97 4.72 -3.69 15.70
CA PHE A 97 3.85 -3.53 14.54
C PHE A 97 3.35 -4.91 14.07
N ALA A 98 2.06 -5.02 13.87
CA ALA A 98 1.46 -6.21 13.30
C ALA A 98 0.39 -5.82 12.28
N VAL A 99 0.41 -6.50 11.13
CA VAL A 99 -0.55 -6.30 10.05
C VAL A 99 -1.86 -7.02 10.36
N ASN A 100 -2.98 -6.33 10.17
CA ASN A 100 -4.29 -6.92 10.31
C ASN A 100 -4.62 -7.88 9.16
N LYS A 101 -4.55 -9.17 9.43
CA LYS A 101 -4.86 -10.24 8.46
C LYS A 101 -6.24 -10.09 7.83
N LYS A 102 -7.26 -9.60 8.56
CA LYS A 102 -8.62 -9.42 8.04
C LYS A 102 -8.68 -8.40 6.91
N VAL A 103 -7.86 -7.36 6.97
CA VAL A 103 -7.77 -6.34 5.90
C VAL A 103 -7.08 -6.91 4.68
N ILE A 104 -6.03 -7.71 4.85
CA ILE A 104 -5.38 -8.43 3.75
C ILE A 104 -6.38 -9.34 3.03
N ILE A 105 -7.12 -10.15 3.78
CA ILE A 105 -8.15 -11.03 3.23
C ILE A 105 -9.18 -10.24 2.44
N LYS A 106 -9.70 -9.15 3.00
CA LYS A 106 -10.73 -8.32 2.36
C LYS A 106 -10.33 -7.85 0.96
N TYR A 107 -9.06 -7.49 0.76
CA TYR A 107 -8.60 -6.87 -0.48
C TYR A 107 -7.88 -7.82 -1.44
N PHE A 108 -7.43 -8.99 -0.99
CA PHE A 108 -6.62 -9.89 -1.81
C PHE A 108 -7.17 -11.32 -1.92
N GLU A 109 -8.14 -11.72 -1.10
CA GLU A 109 -8.59 -13.12 -1.06
C GLU A 109 -9.22 -13.63 -2.36
N SER A 110 -9.89 -12.78 -3.13
CA SER A 110 -10.68 -13.17 -4.31
C SER A 110 -9.87 -13.80 -5.46
N GLY A 111 -8.55 -13.80 -5.37
CA GLY A 111 -7.64 -14.30 -6.41
C GLY A 111 -6.63 -15.36 -5.95
N ILE A 112 -6.64 -15.76 -4.67
CA ILE A 112 -5.58 -16.59 -4.10
C ILE A 112 -6.05 -18.05 -3.94
N MET A 113 -5.35 -18.97 -4.60
CA MET A 113 -5.37 -20.40 -4.29
C MET A 113 -4.39 -20.68 -3.15
N GLU A 114 -4.68 -21.64 -2.25
CA GLU A 114 -3.89 -21.90 -1.02
C GLU A 114 -3.87 -20.69 -0.05
N LYS A 115 -5.06 -20.23 0.29
CA LYS A 115 -5.34 -18.95 0.96
C LYS A 115 -4.49 -18.66 2.20
N ASP A 116 -4.35 -19.59 3.13
CA ASP A 116 -3.73 -19.28 4.43
C ASP A 116 -2.23 -19.03 4.37
N ALA A 117 -1.47 -19.84 3.63
CA ALA A 117 -0.03 -19.66 3.51
C ALA A 117 0.32 -18.35 2.77
N LYS A 118 -0.36 -18.09 1.66
CA LYS A 118 -0.12 -16.88 0.86
C LYS A 118 -0.55 -15.59 1.57
N ILE A 119 -1.63 -15.63 2.32
CA ILE A 119 -2.06 -14.50 3.17
C ILE A 119 -1.01 -14.21 4.25
N GLN A 120 -0.44 -15.24 4.87
CA GLN A 120 0.64 -15.06 5.85
C GLN A 120 1.89 -14.44 5.21
N GLU A 121 2.26 -14.86 3.99
CA GLU A 121 3.38 -14.28 3.26
C GLU A 121 3.13 -12.80 2.92
N ILE A 122 1.92 -12.42 2.53
CA ILE A 122 1.56 -11.02 2.31
C ILE A 122 1.68 -10.22 3.62
N CYS A 123 1.18 -10.74 4.73
CA CYS A 123 1.32 -10.09 6.03
C CYS A 123 2.79 -9.87 6.39
N LYS A 124 3.62 -10.91 6.25
CA LYS A 124 5.05 -10.83 6.49
C LYS A 124 5.75 -9.79 5.61
N TYR A 125 5.41 -9.77 4.32
CA TYR A 125 5.93 -8.77 3.39
C TYR A 125 5.65 -7.34 3.87
N PHE A 126 4.42 -7.04 4.26
CA PHE A 126 4.04 -5.71 4.69
C PHE A 126 4.61 -5.35 6.07
N GLU A 127 4.80 -6.31 6.97
CA GLU A 127 5.49 -6.09 8.24
C GLU A 127 6.97 -5.75 8.02
N GLU A 128 7.65 -6.46 7.13
CA GLU A 128 9.03 -6.15 6.75
C GLU A 128 9.14 -4.79 6.06
N PHE A 129 8.19 -4.46 5.17
CA PHE A 129 8.13 -3.15 4.53
C PHE A 129 7.93 -2.01 5.54
N TYR A 130 7.05 -2.20 6.52
CA TYR A 130 6.86 -1.21 7.59
C TYR A 130 8.15 -1.00 8.38
N ASN A 131 8.82 -2.07 8.79
CA ASN A 131 10.07 -1.98 9.54
C ASN A 131 11.16 -1.28 8.72
N TYR A 132 11.22 -1.55 7.43
CA TYR A 132 12.10 -0.85 6.51
C TYR A 132 11.81 0.65 6.46
N CYS A 133 10.54 1.05 6.27
CA CYS A 133 10.14 2.46 6.28
C CYS A 133 10.46 3.14 7.61
N PHE A 134 10.25 2.45 8.71
CA PHE A 134 10.52 2.99 10.05
C PHE A 134 12.02 3.24 10.29
N ALA A 135 12.89 2.43 9.71
CA ALA A 135 14.34 2.56 9.80
C ALA A 135 14.92 3.66 8.88
N LEU A 136 14.19 4.06 7.82
CA LEU A 136 14.66 5.06 6.86
C LEU A 136 14.73 6.46 7.44
N ASN A 137 15.73 7.24 6.99
CA ASN A 137 15.77 8.67 7.24
C ASN A 137 14.86 9.40 6.22
N GLN A 138 14.09 10.38 6.70
CA GLN A 138 13.15 11.16 5.89
C GLN A 138 13.79 11.74 4.61
N LYS A 139 15.00 12.28 4.71
CA LYS A 139 15.69 12.95 3.58
C LYS A 139 15.91 12.04 2.36
N ASN A 140 16.08 10.74 2.59
CA ASN A 140 16.39 9.77 1.54
C ASN A 140 15.23 8.81 1.25
N MET A 141 14.13 8.91 1.98
CA MET A 141 13.05 7.94 2.00
C MET A 141 12.49 7.64 0.60
N ILE A 142 12.16 8.67 -0.19
CA ILE A 142 11.58 8.47 -1.54
C ILE A 142 12.56 7.76 -2.47
N HIS A 143 13.86 8.09 -2.38
CA HIS A 143 14.87 7.44 -3.19
C HIS A 143 15.08 5.98 -2.79
N GLU A 144 15.14 5.70 -1.51
CA GLU A 144 15.35 4.37 -0.98
C GLU A 144 14.13 3.45 -1.15
N LEU A 145 12.91 3.97 -1.04
CA LEU A 145 11.68 3.21 -1.34
C LEU A 145 11.62 2.70 -2.78
N LYS A 146 12.23 3.40 -3.73
CA LYS A 146 12.32 2.93 -5.13
C LYS A 146 13.21 1.70 -5.28
N ASN A 147 14.09 1.44 -4.32
CA ASN A 147 15.06 0.35 -4.33
C ASN A 147 14.70 -0.78 -3.34
N TYR A 148 13.54 -0.70 -2.69
CA TYR A 148 13.09 -1.75 -1.79
C TYR A 148 12.94 -3.09 -2.53
N ASN A 149 13.66 -4.10 -2.06
CA ASN A 149 13.57 -5.48 -2.54
C ASN A 149 13.24 -6.40 -1.34
N TYR A 150 12.13 -7.12 -1.43
CA TYR A 150 11.73 -8.09 -0.44
C TYR A 150 12.70 -9.28 -0.41
N GLY A 151 13.14 -9.66 0.78
CA GLY A 151 14.04 -10.81 0.96
C GLY A 151 15.53 -10.55 0.71
N SER A 152 15.95 -9.29 0.52
CA SER A 152 17.37 -8.92 0.36
C SER A 152 18.05 -8.47 1.66
N SER A 153 17.67 -9.03 2.77
CA SER A 153 18.34 -8.84 4.07
C SER A 153 19.24 -10.02 4.40
#